data_0be726344b317ab7ed3154233d824ddd
#
_entry.id   0be726344b317ab7ed3154233d824ddd
#
_cell.length_a   1.000
_cell.length_b   1.000
_cell.length_c   1.000
_cell.angle_alpha   90.00
_cell.angle_beta   90.00
_cell.angle_gamma   90.00
#
_symmetry.space_group_name_H-M   'P 1'
#
loop_
_entity.id
_entity.type
_entity.pdbx_description
1 polymer ?
#
loop_
_entity_poly.entity_id
_entity_poly.type
_entity_poly.pdbx_seq_one_letter_code
_entity_poly.pdbx_strand_id
1 'polypeptide(L)'
;MEYVFVNTENGKIGGTTERGMRVFAGIPYARAERFGLPETTSWDGVFNATEFGECCPQKRAYYDESVYAPFYHREFRKGVDFRYGENCLCLNVYAPLTGENHPVAVFVHGGSFVKGSSDELPFDGEEFCKRGVVLVTVNYRLGAFGFLSDGGTPFNLALHDQKAAVEWVSRNIAAFGGDPSNITLMGQSAGAMSVQVLVLCDEIKTKVKRAVMMSGGGFLHGIFSPHDAKYTERFSRKVVKAAGVSGFAGLKDLSARELFDAWQKASAGSLLATVATFPCFDGEIAKKENYRLFSETEQLPVMFGTVANDIVPGLLRRAEKEYARRSTADCWSYRFNHVPAGDGKKGAWHSCDLWYVFGSLDRCWRPFTSDDREVSRRLSEAVCTFATDGIPKNDGKAWKKLNDAENVLY
;
A
#
# COMPACT_ATOMS: atom_id res chain seq x y z
N MET A 1 10.79 -26.18 -8.22
CA MET A 1 11.03 -24.72 -8.39
C MET A 1 11.85 -24.59 -9.66
N GLU A 2 11.35 -23.90 -10.65
CA GLU A 2 11.99 -23.69 -11.95
C GLU A 2 12.32 -22.20 -12.07
N TYR A 3 13.47 -21.87 -12.66
CA TYR A 3 13.86 -20.48 -12.91
C TYR A 3 13.18 -19.94 -14.17
N VAL A 4 12.66 -18.72 -14.08
CA VAL A 4 12.06 -17.99 -15.18
C VAL A 4 12.72 -16.63 -15.34
N PHE A 5 12.81 -16.13 -16.58
CA PHE A 5 13.50 -14.87 -16.88
C PHE A 5 12.61 -13.95 -17.69
N VAL A 6 12.67 -12.66 -17.40
CA VAL A 6 12.01 -11.59 -18.16
C VAL A 6 13.02 -10.49 -18.48
N ASN A 7 12.78 -9.76 -19.56
CA ASN A 7 13.57 -8.57 -19.91
C ASN A 7 12.72 -7.32 -19.66
N THR A 8 13.27 -6.39 -18.90
CA THR A 8 12.66 -5.10 -18.56
C THR A 8 13.53 -3.96 -19.09
N GLU A 9 13.02 -2.72 -19.05
CA GLU A 9 13.83 -1.54 -19.38
C GLU A 9 15.04 -1.37 -18.43
N ASN A 10 14.96 -1.90 -17.21
CA ASN A 10 16.00 -1.79 -16.19
C ASN A 10 17.09 -2.88 -16.28
N GLY A 11 16.84 -3.94 -17.06
CA GLY A 11 17.70 -5.10 -17.20
C GLY A 11 16.94 -6.43 -17.16
N LYS A 12 17.67 -7.55 -17.24
CA LYS A 12 17.09 -8.89 -17.16
C LYS A 12 16.84 -9.27 -15.71
N ILE A 13 15.68 -9.89 -15.43
CA ILE A 13 15.26 -10.32 -14.10
C ILE A 13 15.03 -11.84 -14.11
N GLY A 14 15.60 -12.53 -13.12
CA GLY A 14 15.36 -13.96 -12.88
C GLY A 14 14.47 -14.14 -11.66
N GLY A 15 13.37 -14.88 -11.80
CA GLY A 15 12.46 -15.28 -10.73
C GLY A 15 12.27 -16.78 -10.71
N THR A 16 11.26 -17.25 -9.99
CA THR A 16 10.94 -18.69 -9.84
C THR A 16 9.48 -18.97 -10.19
N THR A 17 9.19 -20.24 -10.44
CA THR A 17 7.82 -20.74 -10.45
C THR A 17 7.53 -21.47 -9.14
N GLU A 18 6.43 -21.12 -8.50
CA GLU A 18 5.93 -21.81 -7.32
C GLU A 18 4.42 -21.73 -7.21
N ARG A 19 3.78 -22.72 -6.61
CA ARG A 19 2.32 -22.76 -6.36
C ARG A 19 1.45 -22.33 -7.56
N GLY A 20 1.87 -22.72 -8.79
CA GLY A 20 1.11 -22.40 -10.01
C GLY A 20 1.23 -20.93 -10.49
N MET A 21 2.24 -20.20 -10.06
CA MET A 21 2.50 -18.83 -10.49
C MET A 21 4.00 -18.57 -10.71
N ARG A 22 4.33 -17.49 -11.41
CA ARG A 22 5.68 -16.94 -11.51
C ARG A 22 5.85 -15.89 -10.40
N VAL A 23 6.95 -15.96 -9.66
CA VAL A 23 7.27 -15.08 -8.55
C VAL A 23 8.59 -14.39 -8.79
N PHE A 24 8.57 -13.06 -8.66
CA PHE A 24 9.76 -12.23 -8.73
C PHE A 24 9.75 -11.31 -7.50
N ALA A 25 10.62 -11.56 -6.55
CA ALA A 25 10.66 -10.88 -5.27
C ALA A 25 11.82 -9.89 -5.17
N GLY A 26 11.61 -8.76 -4.52
CA GLY A 26 12.66 -7.80 -4.19
C GLY A 26 13.22 -7.02 -5.37
N ILE A 27 12.47 -6.83 -6.46
CA ILE A 27 12.93 -6.07 -7.63
C ILE A 27 13.09 -4.60 -7.26
N PRO A 28 14.28 -3.98 -7.41
CA PRO A 28 14.47 -2.57 -7.16
C PRO A 28 13.82 -1.74 -8.28
N TYR A 29 12.77 -0.99 -7.95
CA TYR A 29 12.11 -0.10 -8.91
C TYR A 29 12.77 1.28 -8.97
N ALA A 30 13.48 1.67 -7.90
CA ALA A 30 14.23 2.91 -7.79
C ALA A 30 15.32 2.80 -6.74
N ARG A 31 16.20 3.79 -6.67
CA ARG A 31 17.10 4.07 -5.56
C ARG A 31 16.90 5.51 -5.11
N ALA A 32 17.20 5.81 -3.86
CA ALA A 32 17.13 7.18 -3.35
C ALA A 32 18.21 7.41 -2.30
N GLU A 33 18.83 8.57 -2.38
CA GLU A 33 19.58 9.11 -1.27
C GLU A 33 18.64 9.53 -0.14
N ARG A 34 19.11 9.52 1.10
CA ARG A 34 18.32 9.97 2.24
C ARG A 34 17.83 11.41 2.02
N PHE A 35 16.51 11.63 2.12
CA PHE A 35 15.79 12.87 1.83
C PHE A 35 15.87 13.34 0.38
N GLY A 36 16.31 12.49 -0.55
CA GLY A 36 16.26 12.72 -1.99
C GLY A 36 15.04 12.07 -2.65
N LEU A 37 14.72 12.49 -3.86
CA LEU A 37 13.69 11.86 -4.69
C LEU A 37 14.17 10.48 -5.16
N PRO A 38 13.24 9.53 -5.44
CA PRO A 38 13.59 8.25 -6.03
C PRO A 38 14.09 8.44 -7.47
N GLU A 39 15.17 7.76 -7.81
CA GLU A 39 15.78 7.76 -9.14
C GLU A 39 15.70 6.37 -9.75
N THR A 40 15.49 6.30 -11.07
CA THR A 40 15.47 5.04 -11.81
C THR A 40 16.80 4.32 -11.66
N THR A 41 16.76 3.02 -11.42
CA THR A 41 17.94 2.16 -11.34
C THR A 41 17.96 1.16 -12.48
N SER A 42 19.15 0.74 -12.92
CA SER A 42 19.36 -0.32 -13.88
C SER A 42 20.54 -1.19 -13.44
N TRP A 43 20.67 -2.35 -14.03
CA TRP A 43 21.74 -3.30 -13.74
C TRP A 43 22.21 -4.02 -14.99
N ASP A 44 23.46 -4.43 -14.97
CA ASP A 44 24.03 -5.30 -15.97
C ASP A 44 23.80 -6.78 -15.59
N GLY A 45 23.65 -7.64 -16.61
CA GLY A 45 23.43 -9.08 -16.39
C GLY A 45 22.01 -9.40 -15.90
N VAL A 46 21.90 -10.36 -14.98
CA VAL A 46 20.62 -10.84 -14.45
C VAL A 46 20.47 -10.44 -12.99
N PHE A 47 19.44 -9.66 -12.68
CA PHE A 47 19.02 -9.43 -11.30
C PHE A 47 18.28 -10.68 -10.78
N ASN A 48 18.73 -11.24 -9.68
CA ASN A 48 18.15 -12.45 -9.08
C ASN A 48 17.01 -12.05 -8.12
N ALA A 49 15.77 -12.11 -8.60
CA ALA A 49 14.56 -11.74 -7.87
C ALA A 49 13.90 -12.95 -7.20
N THR A 50 14.65 -13.71 -6.41
CA THR A 50 14.18 -14.92 -5.71
C THR A 50 14.00 -14.73 -4.20
N GLU A 51 14.37 -13.57 -3.67
CA GLU A 51 14.24 -13.21 -2.26
C GLU A 51 13.62 -11.84 -2.11
N PHE A 52 12.81 -11.66 -1.07
CA PHE A 52 12.26 -10.34 -0.74
C PHE A 52 13.37 -9.33 -0.45
N GLY A 53 13.14 -8.07 -0.84
CA GLY A 53 14.07 -6.99 -0.61
C GLY A 53 14.09 -6.49 0.83
N GLU A 54 14.83 -5.41 1.08
CA GLU A 54 14.84 -4.76 2.38
C GLU A 54 13.52 -4.03 2.64
N CYS A 55 13.09 -4.04 3.90
CA CYS A 55 12.02 -3.19 4.42
C CYS A 55 12.63 -1.88 4.92
N CYS A 56 11.91 -0.77 4.79
CA CYS A 56 12.33 0.50 5.38
C CYS A 56 12.57 0.36 6.88
N PRO A 57 13.64 0.99 7.44
CA PRO A 57 13.92 0.98 8.86
C PRO A 57 12.73 1.49 9.67
N GLN A 58 12.30 0.72 10.65
CA GLN A 58 11.11 0.95 11.45
C GLN A 58 11.28 0.32 12.83
N LYS A 59 10.32 0.50 13.75
CA LYS A 59 10.47 0.07 15.14
C LYS A 59 10.88 -1.40 15.29
N ARG A 60 10.32 -2.29 14.49
CA ARG A 60 10.62 -3.74 14.52
C ARG A 60 12.03 -4.10 14.02
N ALA A 61 12.73 -3.19 13.35
CA ALA A 61 14.16 -3.38 13.02
C ALA A 61 15.06 -3.33 14.26
N TYR A 62 14.58 -2.73 15.34
CA TYR A 62 15.37 -2.40 16.50
C TYR A 62 14.83 -2.97 17.82
N TYR A 63 13.55 -3.34 17.85
CA TYR A 63 12.85 -3.82 19.04
C TYR A 63 11.99 -5.03 18.69
N ASP A 64 11.89 -5.97 19.59
CA ASP A 64 11.07 -7.17 19.43
C ASP A 64 9.58 -6.83 19.35
N GLU A 65 8.99 -6.97 18.17
CA GLU A 65 7.59 -6.68 17.92
C GLU A 65 6.65 -7.61 18.70
N SER A 66 7.07 -8.82 19.00
CA SER A 66 6.28 -9.76 19.80
C SER A 66 5.99 -9.24 21.22
N VAL A 67 6.82 -8.31 21.70
CA VAL A 67 6.67 -7.67 23.01
C VAL A 67 5.78 -6.41 22.92
N TYR A 68 6.06 -5.48 21.98
CA TYR A 68 5.34 -4.20 21.95
C TYR A 68 4.08 -4.19 21.12
N ALA A 69 3.91 -5.13 20.19
CA ALA A 69 2.72 -5.27 19.35
C ALA A 69 2.38 -6.75 19.08
N PRO A 70 2.20 -7.58 20.13
CA PRO A 70 2.10 -9.04 20.01
C PRO A 70 0.94 -9.50 19.12
N PHE A 71 -0.17 -8.74 19.07
CA PHE A 71 -1.30 -9.09 18.25
C PHE A 71 -0.95 -9.03 16.75
N TYR A 72 -0.48 -7.87 16.24
CA TYR A 72 -0.15 -7.72 14.82
C TYR A 72 1.08 -8.54 14.40
N HIS A 73 2.05 -8.75 15.33
CA HIS A 73 3.15 -9.68 15.09
C HIS A 73 2.63 -11.08 14.79
N ARG A 74 1.76 -11.62 15.67
CA ARG A 74 1.15 -12.94 15.48
C ARG A 74 0.33 -13.04 14.21
N GLU A 75 -0.47 -12.00 13.90
CA GLU A 75 -1.37 -12.01 12.75
C GLU A 75 -0.64 -11.95 11.41
N PHE A 76 0.40 -11.13 11.30
CA PHE A 76 0.95 -10.78 9.99
C PHE A 76 2.42 -11.15 9.78
N ARG A 77 3.19 -11.45 10.84
CA ARG A 77 4.65 -11.45 10.74
C ARG A 77 5.33 -12.62 11.42
N LYS A 78 4.62 -13.39 12.23
CA LYS A 78 5.20 -14.51 12.96
C LYS A 78 5.82 -15.53 12.00
N GLY A 79 7.12 -15.79 12.16
CA GLY A 79 7.86 -16.76 11.34
C GLY A 79 8.38 -16.18 10.02
N VAL A 80 8.24 -14.86 9.79
CA VAL A 80 8.86 -14.18 8.65
C VAL A 80 10.15 -13.50 9.11
N ASP A 81 11.21 -13.68 8.37
CA ASP A 81 12.50 -13.03 8.58
C ASP A 81 12.60 -11.80 7.66
N PHE A 82 12.55 -10.62 8.27
CA PHE A 82 12.58 -9.35 7.55
C PHE A 82 13.98 -8.75 7.60
N ARG A 83 14.49 -8.33 6.45
CA ARG A 83 15.70 -7.51 6.35
C ARG A 83 15.33 -6.04 6.34
N TYR A 84 16.13 -5.19 6.99
CA TYR A 84 15.86 -3.75 7.10
C TYR A 84 17.04 -2.94 6.61
N GLY A 85 16.74 -1.94 5.77
CA GLY A 85 17.73 -1.02 5.23
C GLY A 85 17.09 0.14 4.48
N GLU A 86 17.89 1.11 4.10
CA GLU A 86 17.41 2.27 3.33
C GLU A 86 17.28 1.98 1.83
N ASN A 87 17.86 0.85 1.33
CA ASN A 87 17.65 0.37 -0.04
C ASN A 87 16.30 -0.39 -0.17
N CYS A 88 15.26 0.15 0.41
CA CYS A 88 13.95 -0.49 0.53
C CYS A 88 12.98 -0.21 -0.65
N LEU A 89 13.42 0.51 -1.68
CA LEU A 89 12.58 0.83 -2.84
C LEU A 89 12.50 -0.36 -3.80
N CYS A 90 11.82 -1.41 -3.34
CA CYS A 90 11.63 -2.65 -4.08
C CYS A 90 10.15 -3.04 -4.14
N LEU A 91 9.83 -3.88 -5.10
CA LEU A 91 8.51 -4.46 -5.29
C LEU A 91 8.61 -5.96 -5.59
N ASN A 92 7.48 -6.66 -5.43
CA ASN A 92 7.35 -8.06 -5.79
C ASN A 92 6.28 -8.19 -6.87
N VAL A 93 6.50 -9.10 -7.83
CA VAL A 93 5.55 -9.40 -8.90
C VAL A 93 5.16 -10.86 -8.82
N TYR A 94 3.86 -11.12 -8.73
CA TYR A 94 3.24 -12.43 -8.82
C TYR A 94 2.42 -12.48 -10.10
N ALA A 95 2.74 -13.38 -11.01
CA ALA A 95 2.11 -13.44 -12.32
C ALA A 95 1.60 -14.84 -12.65
N PRO A 96 0.47 -14.99 -13.39
CA PRO A 96 0.02 -16.27 -13.90
C PRO A 96 1.13 -16.97 -14.70
N LEU A 97 1.15 -18.31 -14.69
CA LEU A 97 2.17 -19.10 -15.42
C LEU A 97 2.18 -18.82 -16.92
N THR A 98 1.00 -18.60 -17.48
CA THR A 98 0.79 -18.45 -18.93
C THR A 98 -0.18 -17.30 -19.21
N GLY A 99 -0.20 -16.88 -20.47
CA GLY A 99 -1.06 -15.79 -20.94
C GLY A 99 -0.34 -14.44 -20.90
N GLU A 100 -0.95 -13.48 -21.56
CA GLU A 100 -0.50 -12.10 -21.68
C GLU A 100 -1.69 -11.16 -21.50
N ASN A 101 -1.43 -9.87 -21.30
CA ASN A 101 -2.45 -8.84 -21.12
C ASN A 101 -3.36 -9.07 -19.90
N HIS A 102 -2.81 -9.67 -18.86
CA HIS A 102 -3.51 -9.83 -17.58
C HIS A 102 -3.75 -8.47 -16.91
N PRO A 103 -4.93 -8.21 -16.33
CA PRO A 103 -5.13 -7.05 -15.48
C PRO A 103 -4.11 -7.06 -14.32
N VAL A 104 -3.73 -5.85 -13.88
CA VAL A 104 -2.68 -5.69 -12.88
C VAL A 104 -3.25 -5.02 -11.63
N ALA A 105 -2.99 -5.60 -10.46
CA ALA A 105 -3.29 -5.01 -9.16
C ALA A 105 -1.97 -4.58 -8.49
N VAL A 106 -1.81 -3.29 -8.20
CA VAL A 106 -0.65 -2.75 -7.47
C VAL A 106 -1.08 -2.41 -6.06
N PHE A 107 -0.53 -3.10 -5.08
CA PHE A 107 -0.89 -2.96 -3.67
C PHE A 107 0.14 -2.16 -2.88
N VAL A 108 -0.36 -1.11 -2.20
CA VAL A 108 0.39 -0.26 -1.26
C VAL A 108 -0.04 -0.64 0.16
N HIS A 109 0.91 -1.15 0.95
CA HIS A 109 0.63 -1.60 2.31
C HIS A 109 0.30 -0.46 3.28
N GLY A 110 -0.41 -0.78 4.35
CA GLY A 110 -0.72 0.13 5.45
C GLY A 110 0.38 0.19 6.52
N GLY A 111 -0.01 0.63 7.72
CA GLY A 111 0.88 0.71 8.88
C GLY A 111 1.13 2.13 9.36
N SER A 112 0.15 3.03 9.18
CA SER A 112 0.19 4.42 9.65
C SER A 112 1.40 5.22 9.14
N PHE A 113 1.94 4.85 7.98
CA PHE A 113 3.15 5.42 7.37
C PHE A 113 4.44 5.27 8.19
N VAL A 114 4.42 4.48 9.26
CA VAL A 114 5.57 4.30 10.17
C VAL A 114 6.03 2.86 10.32
N LYS A 115 5.27 1.92 9.76
CA LYS A 115 5.54 0.48 9.76
C LYS A 115 4.87 -0.21 8.58
N GLY A 116 5.17 -1.50 8.40
CA GLY A 116 4.64 -2.31 7.32
C GLY A 116 5.70 -2.71 6.30
N SER A 117 5.37 -3.64 5.44
CA SER A 117 6.20 -4.05 4.30
C SER A 117 5.37 -4.85 3.29
N SER A 118 5.89 -4.98 2.08
CA SER A 118 5.23 -5.65 0.95
C SER A 118 5.27 -7.18 1.01
N ASP A 119 5.95 -7.74 2.00
CA ASP A 119 6.23 -9.18 2.19
C ASP A 119 5.62 -9.75 3.49
N GLU A 120 4.64 -9.05 4.08
CA GLU A 120 3.88 -9.57 5.22
C GLU A 120 3.02 -10.78 4.79
N LEU A 121 2.75 -11.70 5.73
CA LEU A 121 2.09 -12.99 5.47
C LEU A 121 0.81 -12.92 4.62
N PRO A 122 -0.08 -11.92 4.76
CA PRO A 122 -1.29 -11.86 3.94
C PRO A 122 -1.02 -11.59 2.46
N PHE A 123 0.08 -10.92 2.11
CA PHE A 123 0.30 -10.41 0.75
C PHE A 123 0.86 -11.49 -0.16
N ASP A 124 -0.01 -12.36 -0.62
CA ASP A 124 0.28 -13.50 -1.49
C ASP A 124 -0.46 -13.38 -2.82
N GLY A 125 0.23 -13.71 -3.91
CA GLY A 125 -0.33 -13.55 -5.26
C GLY A 125 -1.11 -14.75 -5.79
N GLU A 126 -1.14 -15.87 -5.06
CA GLU A 126 -1.67 -17.13 -5.59
C GLU A 126 -3.13 -17.02 -6.05
N GLU A 127 -3.99 -16.43 -5.21
CA GLU A 127 -5.41 -16.31 -5.54
C GLU A 127 -5.67 -15.30 -6.68
N PHE A 128 -4.89 -14.22 -6.75
CA PHE A 128 -4.93 -13.27 -7.85
C PHE A 128 -4.50 -13.94 -9.17
N CYS A 129 -3.40 -14.67 -9.16
CA CYS A 129 -2.89 -15.40 -10.32
C CYS A 129 -3.85 -16.48 -10.81
N LYS A 130 -4.50 -17.23 -9.91
CA LYS A 130 -5.56 -18.20 -10.26
C LYS A 130 -6.75 -17.55 -10.98
N ARG A 131 -7.01 -16.26 -10.70
CA ARG A 131 -8.07 -15.46 -11.34
C ARG A 131 -7.57 -14.66 -12.55
N GLY A 132 -6.34 -14.92 -13.00
CA GLY A 132 -5.76 -14.27 -14.17
C GLY A 132 -5.35 -12.82 -13.93
N VAL A 133 -5.06 -12.40 -12.69
CA VAL A 133 -4.62 -11.05 -12.34
C VAL A 133 -3.15 -11.10 -11.89
N VAL A 134 -2.33 -10.21 -12.43
CA VAL A 134 -0.97 -9.97 -11.91
C VAL A 134 -1.06 -9.13 -10.65
N LEU A 135 -0.44 -9.58 -9.55
CA LEU A 135 -0.34 -8.82 -8.32
C LEU A 135 1.08 -8.23 -8.19
N VAL A 136 1.17 -6.96 -7.84
CA VAL A 136 2.41 -6.27 -7.47
C VAL A 136 2.27 -5.72 -6.06
N THR A 137 3.20 -6.04 -5.16
CA THR A 137 3.25 -5.46 -3.80
C THR A 137 4.48 -4.57 -3.65
N VAL A 138 4.34 -3.40 -3.03
CA VAL A 138 5.34 -2.33 -3.09
C VAL A 138 5.81 -1.93 -1.70
N ASN A 139 7.14 -1.88 -1.49
CA ASN A 139 7.78 -1.21 -0.36
C ASN A 139 8.03 0.27 -0.70
N TYR A 140 8.03 1.11 0.33
CA TYR A 140 8.30 2.55 0.23
C TYR A 140 8.88 3.07 1.54
N ARG A 141 9.53 4.24 1.54
CA ARG A 141 10.11 4.85 2.75
C ARG A 141 9.03 5.23 3.77
N LEU A 142 9.34 5.02 5.04
CA LEU A 142 8.43 5.19 6.17
C LEU A 142 8.96 6.20 7.20
N GLY A 143 8.08 6.77 8.00
CA GLY A 143 8.42 7.58 9.17
C GLY A 143 9.44 8.67 8.85
N ALA A 144 10.55 8.68 9.57
CA ALA A 144 11.61 9.66 9.38
C ALA A 144 12.21 9.66 7.97
N PHE A 145 12.25 8.52 7.31
CA PHE A 145 12.86 8.35 5.98
C PHE A 145 11.94 8.82 4.85
N GLY A 146 10.62 8.77 5.06
CA GLY A 146 9.61 9.06 4.03
C GLY A 146 8.85 10.39 4.20
N PHE A 147 8.92 11.04 5.39
CA PHE A 147 8.04 12.17 5.70
C PHE A 147 8.73 13.38 6.36
N LEU A 148 10.03 13.37 6.56
CA LEU A 148 10.73 14.57 7.03
C LEU A 148 11.11 15.49 5.86
N SER A 149 10.92 16.80 6.07
CA SER A 149 11.37 17.87 5.18
C SER A 149 11.46 19.19 5.96
N ASP A 150 12.41 20.03 5.62
CA ASP A 150 12.57 21.38 6.16
C ASP A 150 12.05 22.48 5.21
N GLY A 151 11.47 22.08 4.08
CA GLY A 151 11.04 22.96 3.00
C GLY A 151 12.15 23.24 1.96
N GLY A 152 13.41 22.94 2.27
CA GLY A 152 14.51 22.93 1.32
C GLY A 152 14.75 21.56 0.67
N THR A 153 14.08 20.52 1.18
CA THR A 153 14.06 19.17 0.62
C THR A 153 12.64 18.80 0.22
N PRO A 154 12.45 17.84 -0.72
CA PRO A 154 11.11 17.42 -1.13
C PRO A 154 10.26 16.93 0.04
N PHE A 155 8.96 17.20 0.00
CA PHE A 155 7.98 16.62 0.90
C PHE A 155 7.49 15.26 0.40
N ASN A 156 6.74 14.53 1.22
CA ASN A 156 6.02 13.31 0.81
C ASN A 156 6.90 12.28 0.08
N LEU A 157 8.16 12.10 0.48
CA LEU A 157 9.08 11.17 -0.19
C LEU A 157 8.49 9.77 -0.34
N ALA A 158 7.72 9.31 0.65
CA ALA A 158 6.99 8.04 0.59
C ALA A 158 6.00 7.98 -0.59
N LEU A 159 5.33 9.09 -0.92
CA LEU A 159 4.41 9.15 -2.07
C LEU A 159 5.19 9.25 -3.39
N HIS A 160 6.34 9.92 -3.41
CA HIS A 160 7.23 9.91 -4.57
C HIS A 160 7.75 8.49 -4.85
N ASP A 161 8.07 7.72 -3.82
CA ASP A 161 8.48 6.31 -3.97
C ASP A 161 7.34 5.47 -4.57
N GLN A 162 6.14 5.61 -4.03
CA GLN A 162 4.95 4.90 -4.55
C GLN A 162 4.60 5.33 -5.99
N LYS A 163 4.75 6.62 -6.32
CA LYS A 163 4.61 7.13 -7.70
C LYS A 163 5.63 6.45 -8.61
N ALA A 164 6.90 6.42 -8.21
CA ALA A 164 7.97 5.76 -8.99
C ALA A 164 7.69 4.26 -9.20
N ALA A 165 7.14 3.57 -8.18
CA ALA A 165 6.74 2.17 -8.31
C ALA A 165 5.61 1.97 -9.33
N VAL A 166 4.57 2.80 -9.31
CA VAL A 166 3.47 2.75 -10.32
C VAL A 166 4.01 3.05 -11.71
N GLU A 167 4.91 4.01 -11.84
CA GLU A 167 5.57 4.33 -13.12
C GLU A 167 6.44 3.18 -13.61
N TRP A 168 7.19 2.52 -12.73
CA TRP A 168 7.96 1.33 -13.07
C TRP A 168 7.03 0.20 -13.56
N VAL A 169 5.93 -0.07 -12.85
CA VAL A 169 4.92 -1.06 -13.25
C VAL A 169 4.37 -0.72 -14.64
N SER A 170 3.98 0.52 -14.87
CA SER A 170 3.40 0.92 -16.18
C SER A 170 4.36 0.72 -17.36
N ARG A 171 5.67 0.78 -17.14
CA ARG A 171 6.69 0.55 -18.18
C ARG A 171 7.07 -0.92 -18.36
N ASN A 172 7.05 -1.70 -17.28
CA ASN A 172 7.71 -3.01 -17.26
C ASN A 172 6.75 -4.20 -17.15
N ILE A 173 5.49 -4.01 -16.72
CA ILE A 173 4.63 -5.13 -16.33
C ILE A 173 4.25 -6.03 -17.51
N ALA A 174 4.33 -5.55 -18.74
CA ALA A 174 4.12 -6.36 -19.95
C ALA A 174 5.12 -7.51 -20.04
N ALA A 175 6.37 -7.33 -19.59
CA ALA A 175 7.37 -8.39 -19.54
C ALA A 175 6.97 -9.56 -18.61
N PHE A 176 6.09 -9.28 -17.66
CA PHE A 176 5.54 -10.28 -16.73
C PHE A 176 4.15 -10.79 -17.16
N GLY A 177 3.70 -10.44 -18.38
CA GLY A 177 2.38 -10.81 -18.91
C GLY A 177 1.23 -9.94 -18.44
N GLY A 178 1.49 -8.82 -17.75
CA GLY A 178 0.47 -7.87 -17.34
C GLY A 178 0.13 -6.84 -18.43
N ASP A 179 -1.07 -6.28 -18.38
CA ASP A 179 -1.52 -5.21 -19.26
C ASP A 179 -1.23 -3.84 -18.61
N PRO A 180 -0.25 -3.06 -19.13
CA PRO A 180 0.08 -1.74 -18.59
C PRO A 180 -1.06 -0.71 -18.77
N SER A 181 -2.05 -1.01 -19.63
CA SER A 181 -3.24 -0.18 -19.80
C SER A 181 -4.38 -0.54 -18.85
N ASN A 182 -4.24 -1.60 -18.04
CA ASN A 182 -5.27 -2.08 -17.14
C ASN A 182 -4.75 -2.27 -15.70
N ILE A 183 -4.23 -1.18 -15.13
CA ILE A 183 -3.69 -1.16 -13.76
C ILE A 183 -4.75 -0.68 -12.77
N THR A 184 -4.95 -1.44 -11.69
CA THR A 184 -5.74 -1.08 -10.52
C THR A 184 -4.80 -0.77 -9.36
N LEU A 185 -4.88 0.43 -8.79
CA LEU A 185 -4.08 0.80 -7.62
C LEU A 185 -4.87 0.48 -6.35
N MET A 186 -4.29 -0.33 -5.47
CA MET A 186 -4.93 -0.81 -4.25
C MET A 186 -4.15 -0.39 -3.00
N GLY A 187 -4.85 -0.15 -1.90
CA GLY A 187 -4.19 0.10 -0.63
C GLY A 187 -5.11 -0.11 0.56
N GLN A 188 -4.49 -0.34 1.72
CA GLN A 188 -5.22 -0.52 2.98
C GLN A 188 -4.72 0.47 4.03
N SER A 189 -5.64 1.06 4.84
CA SER A 189 -5.27 2.00 5.92
C SER A 189 -4.47 3.19 5.38
N ALA A 190 -3.24 3.40 5.85
CA ALA A 190 -2.33 4.41 5.31
C ALA A 190 -2.06 4.23 3.81
N GLY A 191 -2.00 2.98 3.32
CA GLY A 191 -1.90 2.68 1.88
C GLY A 191 -3.13 3.15 1.09
N ALA A 192 -4.33 3.03 1.65
CA ALA A 192 -5.54 3.56 1.03
C ALA A 192 -5.54 5.11 0.98
N MET A 193 -4.99 5.76 2.00
CA MET A 193 -4.78 7.22 2.00
C MET A 193 -3.76 7.62 0.94
N SER A 194 -2.68 6.84 0.76
CA SER A 194 -1.73 7.02 -0.34
C SER A 194 -2.41 6.89 -1.70
N VAL A 195 -3.19 5.83 -1.90
CA VAL A 195 -3.95 5.59 -3.14
C VAL A 195 -4.81 6.78 -3.48
N GLN A 196 -5.54 7.34 -2.50
CA GLN A 196 -6.36 8.55 -2.75
C GLN A 196 -5.52 9.73 -3.24
N VAL A 197 -4.36 10.00 -2.64
CA VAL A 197 -3.49 11.10 -3.10
C VAL A 197 -2.98 10.82 -4.51
N LEU A 198 -2.52 9.60 -4.75
CA LEU A 198 -1.93 9.19 -6.04
C LEU A 198 -2.94 9.23 -7.19
N VAL A 199 -4.19 8.79 -7.00
CA VAL A 199 -5.22 8.85 -8.06
C VAL A 199 -5.72 10.27 -8.34
N LEU A 200 -5.39 11.23 -7.46
CA LEU A 200 -5.60 12.64 -7.69
C LEU A 200 -4.36 13.34 -8.26
N CYS A 201 -3.21 12.67 -8.32
CA CYS A 201 -2.02 13.15 -8.98
C CYS A 201 -2.17 12.96 -10.50
N ASP A 202 -2.03 14.05 -11.27
CA ASP A 202 -2.29 14.06 -12.72
C ASP A 202 -1.47 13.00 -13.48
N GLU A 203 -0.21 12.80 -13.09
CA GLU A 203 0.71 11.85 -13.73
C GLU A 203 0.33 10.39 -13.46
N ILE A 204 -0.20 10.08 -12.29
CA ILE A 204 -0.63 8.72 -11.93
C ILE A 204 -2.02 8.42 -12.45
N LYS A 205 -2.92 9.40 -12.43
CA LYS A 205 -4.29 9.26 -12.92
C LYS A 205 -4.34 8.75 -14.37
N THR A 206 -3.36 9.11 -15.21
CA THR A 206 -3.26 8.64 -16.60
C THR A 206 -2.76 7.20 -16.74
N LYS A 207 -2.13 6.64 -15.71
CA LYS A 207 -1.51 5.31 -15.72
C LYS A 207 -2.38 4.21 -15.10
N VAL A 208 -3.36 4.60 -14.28
CA VAL A 208 -4.24 3.66 -13.59
C VAL A 208 -5.68 3.81 -14.07
N LYS A 209 -6.43 2.72 -14.09
CA LYS A 209 -7.83 2.69 -14.55
C LYS A 209 -8.82 2.79 -13.41
N ARG A 210 -8.45 2.35 -12.19
CA ARG A 210 -9.35 2.30 -11.03
C ARG A 210 -8.59 2.15 -9.74
N ALA A 211 -9.28 2.29 -8.61
CA ALA A 211 -8.67 2.18 -7.30
C ALA A 211 -9.48 1.33 -6.33
N VAL A 212 -8.77 0.64 -5.40
CA VAL A 212 -9.38 -0.03 -4.24
C VAL A 212 -8.79 0.60 -2.96
N MET A 213 -9.66 1.14 -2.12
CA MET A 213 -9.29 1.82 -0.88
C MET A 213 -9.93 1.09 0.30
N MET A 214 -9.12 0.35 1.07
CA MET A 214 -9.58 -0.48 2.18
C MET A 214 -9.26 0.20 3.52
N SER A 215 -10.27 0.41 4.35
CA SER A 215 -10.15 1.01 5.70
C SER A 215 -9.35 2.32 5.73
N GLY A 216 -9.55 3.15 4.71
CA GLY A 216 -8.88 4.45 4.55
C GLY A 216 -9.32 5.16 3.28
N GLY A 217 -8.96 6.43 3.14
CA GLY A 217 -9.40 7.27 2.02
C GLY A 217 -10.83 7.82 2.18
N GLY A 218 -11.35 8.39 1.09
CA GLY A 218 -12.63 9.10 1.11
C GLY A 218 -12.49 10.59 1.46
N PHE A 219 -13.60 11.34 1.42
CA PHE A 219 -13.63 12.74 1.80
C PHE A 219 -14.34 12.94 3.12
N LEU A 220 -13.58 13.27 4.16
CA LEU A 220 -14.12 13.80 5.40
C LEU A 220 -13.22 14.98 5.80
N HIS A 221 -13.83 16.15 5.93
CA HIS A 221 -13.11 17.42 6.11
C HIS A 221 -12.05 17.32 7.24
N GLY A 222 -10.77 17.46 6.87
CA GLY A 222 -9.63 17.46 7.79
C GLY A 222 -9.13 16.09 8.27
N ILE A 223 -9.77 14.95 7.91
CA ILE A 223 -9.36 13.63 8.44
C ILE A 223 -8.60 12.79 7.42
N PHE A 224 -9.06 12.72 6.17
CA PHE A 224 -8.44 11.89 5.11
C PHE A 224 -7.86 12.75 3.97
N SER A 225 -7.61 14.03 4.22
CA SER A 225 -6.95 14.93 3.27
C SER A 225 -5.53 15.23 3.73
N PRO A 226 -4.61 15.51 2.81
CA PRO A 226 -3.27 15.99 3.16
C PRO A 226 -3.34 17.24 4.04
N HIS A 227 -2.39 17.36 4.95
CA HIS A 227 -2.28 18.51 5.85
C HIS A 227 -1.43 19.65 5.25
N ASP A 228 -1.31 20.76 5.94
CA ASP A 228 -0.43 21.86 5.55
C ASP A 228 1.04 21.49 5.82
N ALA A 229 1.91 21.66 4.83
CA ALA A 229 3.34 21.29 4.88
C ALA A 229 4.10 21.89 6.07
N LYS A 230 3.65 23.04 6.59
CA LYS A 230 4.23 23.66 7.81
C LYS A 230 4.25 22.72 9.03
N TYR A 231 3.34 21.76 9.12
CA TYR A 231 3.34 20.79 10.22
C TYR A 231 4.52 19.81 10.10
N THR A 232 4.82 19.36 8.87
CA THR A 232 6.01 18.55 8.57
C THR A 232 7.29 19.31 8.91
N GLU A 233 7.46 20.56 8.46
CA GLU A 233 8.63 21.38 8.77
C GLU A 233 8.81 21.59 10.27
N ARG A 234 7.71 21.90 10.98
CA ARG A 234 7.76 22.09 12.45
C ARG A 234 8.16 20.83 13.19
N PHE A 235 7.71 19.68 12.71
CA PHE A 235 8.08 18.38 13.28
C PHE A 235 9.53 18.03 12.94
N SER A 236 9.98 18.26 11.72
CA SER A 236 11.37 18.06 11.29
C SER A 236 12.36 18.86 12.15
N ARG A 237 12.03 20.12 12.48
CA ARG A 237 12.83 20.92 13.44
C ARG A 237 12.90 20.28 14.83
N LYS A 238 11.83 19.61 15.30
CA LYS A 238 11.89 18.87 16.58
C LYS A 238 12.80 17.64 16.48
N VAL A 239 12.80 16.94 15.34
CA VAL A 239 13.69 15.80 15.10
C VAL A 239 15.15 16.26 15.07
N VAL A 240 15.48 17.35 14.36
CA VAL A 240 16.82 17.97 14.36
C VAL A 240 17.29 18.28 15.78
N LYS A 241 16.44 18.92 16.59
CA LYS A 241 16.75 19.20 18.01
C LYS A 241 16.95 17.92 18.82
N ALA A 242 16.12 16.91 18.62
CA ALA A 242 16.20 15.63 19.34
C ALA A 242 17.45 14.83 18.97
N ALA A 243 17.93 14.96 17.73
CA ALA A 243 19.18 14.39 17.22
C ALA A 243 20.43 15.13 17.71
N GLY A 244 20.30 16.39 18.13
CA GLY A 244 21.44 17.20 18.56
C GLY A 244 22.36 17.65 17.43
N VAL A 245 21.86 17.69 16.20
CA VAL A 245 22.63 18.09 15.00
C VAL A 245 22.38 19.54 14.61
N SER A 246 23.31 20.11 13.84
CA SER A 246 23.24 21.48 13.34
C SER A 246 22.42 21.53 12.03
N GLY A 247 21.09 21.71 12.14
CA GLY A 247 20.21 21.85 10.99
C GLY A 247 19.77 20.51 10.38
N PHE A 248 18.88 20.58 9.39
CA PHE A 248 18.29 19.41 8.73
C PHE A 248 19.34 18.58 7.98
N ALA A 249 20.32 19.23 7.35
CA ALA A 249 21.39 18.55 6.63
C ALA A 249 22.16 17.56 7.52
N GLY A 250 22.38 17.88 8.80
CA GLY A 250 23.06 16.99 9.73
C GLY A 250 22.32 15.68 10.02
N LEU A 251 21.05 15.56 9.66
CA LEU A 251 20.31 14.29 9.75
C LEU A 251 20.79 13.27 8.70
N LYS A 252 21.44 13.72 7.61
CA LYS A 252 21.96 12.82 6.57
C LYS A 252 23.14 11.98 7.08
N ASP A 253 23.93 12.51 7.99
CA ASP A 253 25.16 11.89 8.50
C ASP A 253 24.89 10.87 9.63
N LEU A 254 23.65 10.82 10.13
CA LEU A 254 23.25 9.85 11.17
C LEU A 254 23.13 8.44 10.59
N SER A 255 23.45 7.43 11.38
CA SER A 255 23.03 6.07 11.07
C SER A 255 21.49 5.97 11.02
N ALA A 256 20.95 4.96 10.34
CA ALA A 256 19.50 4.73 10.29
C ALA A 256 18.90 4.56 11.70
N ARG A 257 19.66 3.97 12.63
CA ARG A 257 19.24 3.81 14.03
C ARG A 257 19.19 5.15 14.76
N GLU A 258 20.20 5.99 14.63
CA GLU A 258 20.24 7.32 15.29
C GLU A 258 19.11 8.23 14.78
N LEU A 259 18.87 8.23 13.46
CA LEU A 259 17.75 8.98 12.88
C LEU A 259 16.39 8.47 13.40
N PHE A 260 16.22 7.14 13.46
CA PHE A 260 15.02 6.55 14.00
C PHE A 260 14.82 6.92 15.48
N ASP A 261 15.87 6.84 16.31
CA ASP A 261 15.78 7.17 17.75
C ASP A 261 15.49 8.65 17.98
N ALA A 262 16.08 9.55 17.18
CA ALA A 262 15.78 10.98 17.21
C ALA A 262 14.32 11.27 16.85
N TRP A 263 13.82 10.60 15.81
CA TRP A 263 12.41 10.69 15.39
C TRP A 263 11.47 10.13 16.48
N GLN A 264 11.78 8.99 17.08
CA GLN A 264 11.02 8.40 18.19
C GLN A 264 10.95 9.35 19.39
N LYS A 265 12.10 9.95 19.78
CA LYS A 265 12.19 10.92 20.86
C LYS A 265 11.35 12.17 20.59
N ALA A 266 11.38 12.69 19.36
CA ALA A 266 10.57 13.83 18.94
C ALA A 266 9.07 13.51 18.88
N SER A 267 8.72 12.25 18.63
CA SER A 267 7.34 11.76 18.52
C SER A 267 6.66 11.53 19.86
N ALA A 268 7.41 11.27 20.91
CA ALA A 268 6.86 10.91 22.21
C ALA A 268 5.92 12.00 22.76
N GLY A 269 4.64 11.63 22.97
CA GLY A 269 3.60 12.54 23.47
C GLY A 269 3.22 13.69 22.52
N SER A 270 3.59 13.62 21.25
CA SER A 270 3.39 14.71 20.28
C SER A 270 2.27 14.41 19.28
N LEU A 271 1.12 15.10 19.41
CA LEU A 271 0.06 15.09 18.38
C LEU A 271 0.58 15.58 17.02
N LEU A 272 1.56 16.51 17.02
CA LEU A 272 2.17 17.00 15.79
C LEU A 272 2.90 15.87 15.04
N ALA A 273 3.50 14.90 15.73
CA ALA A 273 4.14 13.75 15.10
C ALA A 273 3.15 12.90 14.31
N THR A 274 1.96 12.65 14.87
CA THR A 274 0.90 11.91 14.18
C THR A 274 0.51 12.59 12.88
N VAL A 275 0.30 13.92 12.90
CA VAL A 275 -0.06 14.68 11.70
C VAL A 275 1.09 14.70 10.69
N ALA A 276 2.31 14.97 11.15
CA ALA A 276 3.48 15.19 10.29
C ALA A 276 3.98 13.93 9.56
N THR A 277 3.53 12.74 9.96
CA THR A 277 3.81 11.48 9.25
C THR A 277 2.71 11.06 8.27
N PHE A 278 1.69 11.90 8.08
CA PHE A 278 0.72 11.76 6.99
C PHE A 278 1.11 12.64 5.80
N PRO A 279 0.54 12.39 4.60
CA PRO A 279 0.77 13.24 3.44
C PRO A 279 0.45 14.72 3.70
N CYS A 280 1.23 15.63 3.16
CA CYS A 280 0.95 17.06 3.18
C CYS A 280 0.73 17.61 1.77
N PHE A 281 0.06 18.75 1.67
CA PHE A 281 -0.02 19.49 0.41
C PHE A 281 1.36 20.08 0.08
N ASP A 282 2.01 19.53 -0.93
CA ASP A 282 3.34 19.92 -1.40
C ASP A 282 3.32 20.70 -2.73
N GLY A 283 2.17 20.72 -3.41
CA GLY A 283 2.04 21.34 -4.72
C GLY A 283 2.54 20.51 -5.89
N GLU A 284 3.08 19.31 -5.63
CA GLU A 284 3.59 18.37 -6.64
C GLU A 284 2.70 17.13 -6.74
N ILE A 285 2.83 16.18 -5.82
CA ILE A 285 1.98 14.97 -5.76
C ILE A 285 0.62 15.29 -5.16
N ALA A 286 0.60 16.06 -4.06
CA ALA A 286 -0.60 16.45 -3.36
C ALA A 286 -0.93 17.92 -3.61
N LYS A 287 -1.67 18.21 -4.68
CA LYS A 287 -2.10 19.57 -5.06
C LYS A 287 -3.45 19.90 -4.41
N LYS A 288 -3.55 21.02 -3.68
CA LYS A 288 -4.83 21.51 -3.12
C LYS A 288 -5.90 21.66 -4.19
N GLU A 289 -5.49 22.06 -5.38
CA GLU A 289 -6.38 22.29 -6.53
C GLU A 289 -7.11 21.01 -6.93
N ASN A 290 -6.44 19.85 -6.96
CA ASN A 290 -7.04 18.57 -7.34
C ASN A 290 -8.14 18.14 -6.33
N TYR A 291 -7.98 18.50 -5.05
CA TYR A 291 -9.00 18.28 -4.04
C TYR A 291 -10.17 19.27 -4.15
N ARG A 292 -9.89 20.53 -4.50
CA ARG A 292 -10.90 21.56 -4.70
C ARG A 292 -11.77 21.26 -5.92
N LEU A 293 -11.16 20.89 -7.04
CA LEU A 293 -11.83 20.63 -8.33
C LEU A 293 -12.32 19.18 -8.47
N PHE A 294 -12.27 18.37 -7.43
CA PHE A 294 -12.59 16.94 -7.50
C PHE A 294 -13.94 16.65 -8.18
N SER A 295 -14.98 17.41 -7.86
CA SER A 295 -16.33 17.23 -8.42
C SER A 295 -16.49 17.80 -9.84
N GLU A 296 -15.51 18.54 -10.34
CA GLU A 296 -15.52 19.20 -11.63
C GLU A 296 -14.63 18.47 -12.65
N THR A 297 -13.83 17.50 -12.20
CA THR A 297 -12.92 16.73 -13.06
C THR A 297 -13.34 15.27 -13.13
N GLU A 298 -13.00 14.60 -14.24
CA GLU A 298 -13.22 13.16 -14.37
C GLU A 298 -12.48 12.39 -13.28
N GLN A 299 -13.17 11.47 -12.63
CA GLN A 299 -12.61 10.61 -11.60
C GLN A 299 -12.50 9.16 -12.08
N LEU A 300 -11.67 8.37 -11.40
CA LEU A 300 -11.55 6.93 -11.64
C LEU A 300 -12.63 6.17 -10.86
N PRO A 301 -13.11 5.02 -11.37
CA PRO A 301 -13.92 4.09 -10.59
C PRO A 301 -13.20 3.65 -9.31
N VAL A 302 -13.92 3.62 -8.19
CA VAL A 302 -13.36 3.26 -6.89
C VAL A 302 -14.19 2.21 -6.17
N MET A 303 -13.51 1.21 -5.62
CA MET A 303 -14.09 0.25 -4.67
C MET A 303 -13.53 0.55 -3.28
N PHE A 304 -14.41 0.87 -2.34
CA PHE A 304 -14.08 1.03 -0.93
C PHE A 304 -14.29 -0.26 -0.14
N GLY A 305 -13.60 -0.37 0.99
CA GLY A 305 -13.82 -1.46 1.94
C GLY A 305 -13.68 -0.98 3.39
N THR A 306 -14.57 -1.46 4.27
CA THR A 306 -14.46 -1.23 5.72
C THR A 306 -14.73 -2.53 6.47
N VAL A 307 -14.14 -2.66 7.66
CA VAL A 307 -14.42 -3.75 8.59
C VAL A 307 -15.31 -3.28 9.73
N ALA A 308 -16.07 -4.20 10.34
CA ALA A 308 -17.06 -3.84 11.36
C ALA A 308 -16.44 -3.16 12.59
N ASN A 309 -15.30 -3.67 13.06
CA ASN A 309 -14.54 -3.14 14.20
C ASN A 309 -13.29 -2.37 13.74
N ASP A 310 -13.48 -1.50 12.76
CA ASP A 310 -12.43 -0.63 12.26
C ASP A 310 -11.99 0.43 13.30
N ILE A 311 -10.88 1.13 13.05
CA ILE A 311 -10.37 2.18 13.96
C ILE A 311 -11.43 3.27 14.16
N VAL A 312 -12.08 3.71 13.08
CA VAL A 312 -13.13 4.75 13.10
C VAL A 312 -14.23 4.42 12.08
N PRO A 313 -14.97 3.32 12.25
CA PRO A 313 -15.82 2.77 11.17
C PRO A 313 -16.91 3.73 10.72
N GLY A 314 -17.50 4.51 11.63
CA GLY A 314 -18.52 5.50 11.30
C GLY A 314 -17.99 6.66 10.46
N LEU A 315 -16.76 7.10 10.72
CA LEU A 315 -16.10 8.18 9.96
C LEU A 315 -15.66 7.70 8.59
N LEU A 316 -15.10 6.50 8.48
CA LEU A 316 -14.72 5.90 7.20
C LEU A 316 -15.92 5.83 6.25
N ARG A 317 -17.04 5.25 6.69
CA ARG A 317 -18.26 5.16 5.87
C ARG A 317 -18.82 6.52 5.44
N ARG A 318 -18.74 7.53 6.31
CA ARG A 318 -19.13 8.89 5.93
C ARG A 318 -18.20 9.47 4.87
N ALA A 319 -16.90 9.21 4.99
CA ALA A 319 -15.91 9.66 4.02
C ALA A 319 -16.09 9.00 2.65
N GLU A 320 -16.37 7.69 2.62
CA GLU A 320 -16.68 6.94 1.38
C GLU A 320 -17.94 7.48 0.69
N LYS A 321 -19.02 7.68 1.44
CA LYS A 321 -20.27 8.23 0.91
C LYS A 321 -20.09 9.67 0.37
N GLU A 322 -19.32 10.49 1.08
CA GLU A 322 -19.02 11.85 0.60
C GLU A 322 -18.12 11.82 -0.66
N TYR A 323 -17.17 10.88 -0.74
CA TYR A 323 -16.40 10.67 -1.96
C TYR A 323 -17.31 10.29 -3.13
N ALA A 324 -18.16 9.28 -2.96
CA ALA A 324 -19.08 8.81 -4.00
C ALA A 324 -20.07 9.90 -4.44
N ARG A 325 -20.58 10.69 -3.50
CA ARG A 325 -21.47 11.83 -3.79
C ARG A 325 -20.81 12.90 -4.66
N ARG A 326 -19.51 13.09 -4.52
CA ARG A 326 -18.73 14.10 -5.23
C ARG A 326 -18.07 13.57 -6.49
N SER A 327 -17.92 12.24 -6.61
CA SER A 327 -17.23 11.61 -7.74
C SER A 327 -18.08 11.65 -9.01
N THR A 328 -17.42 11.85 -10.14
CA THR A 328 -18.01 11.71 -11.48
C THR A 328 -18.00 10.26 -11.97
N ALA A 329 -17.27 9.37 -11.30
CA ALA A 329 -17.18 7.94 -11.62
C ALA A 329 -17.98 7.09 -10.64
N ASP A 330 -18.25 5.85 -11.06
CA ASP A 330 -18.92 4.87 -10.23
C ASP A 330 -18.08 4.46 -9.02
N CYS A 331 -18.76 4.31 -7.87
CA CYS A 331 -18.16 3.86 -6.63
C CYS A 331 -18.92 2.64 -6.08
N TRP A 332 -18.17 1.70 -5.54
CA TRP A 332 -18.69 0.54 -4.81
C TRP A 332 -18.11 0.52 -3.41
N SER A 333 -18.76 -0.20 -2.49
CA SER A 333 -18.16 -0.49 -1.20
C SER A 333 -18.57 -1.87 -0.70
N TYR A 334 -17.69 -2.47 0.11
CA TYR A 334 -18.05 -3.60 0.95
C TYR A 334 -17.92 -3.25 2.43
N ARG A 335 -18.72 -3.93 3.21
CA ARG A 335 -18.59 -3.98 4.66
C ARG A 335 -18.27 -5.40 5.10
N PHE A 336 -17.09 -5.59 5.65
CA PHE A 336 -16.65 -6.87 6.15
C PHE A 336 -17.10 -7.03 7.60
N ASN A 337 -18.14 -7.83 7.83
CA ASN A 337 -18.69 -8.11 9.16
C ASN A 337 -18.28 -9.48 9.69
N HIS A 338 -17.71 -10.34 8.83
CA HIS A 338 -17.29 -11.67 9.22
C HIS A 338 -16.22 -11.63 10.30
N VAL A 339 -16.40 -12.43 11.35
CA VAL A 339 -15.43 -12.53 12.45
C VAL A 339 -14.46 -13.67 12.16
N PRO A 340 -13.16 -13.40 11.92
CA PRO A 340 -12.20 -14.46 11.64
C PRO A 340 -12.18 -15.53 12.73
N ALA A 341 -12.15 -16.80 12.34
CA ALA A 341 -12.08 -17.92 13.27
C ALA A 341 -10.90 -17.81 14.25
N GLY A 342 -11.01 -18.41 15.43
CA GLY A 342 -9.99 -18.37 16.48
C GLY A 342 -10.46 -17.64 17.73
N ASP A 343 -9.69 -16.67 18.25
CA ASP A 343 -9.97 -16.05 19.54
C ASP A 343 -11.18 -15.09 19.57
N GLY A 344 -11.76 -14.75 18.43
CA GLY A 344 -13.02 -13.99 18.26
C GLY A 344 -13.14 -12.65 19.00
N LYS A 345 -12.27 -12.38 19.96
CA LYS A 345 -12.36 -11.26 20.92
C LYS A 345 -12.30 -9.87 20.29
N LYS A 346 -11.73 -9.77 19.10
CA LYS A 346 -11.57 -8.50 18.38
C LYS A 346 -12.63 -8.28 17.28
N GLY A 347 -13.51 -9.25 17.06
CA GLY A 347 -14.49 -9.18 15.97
C GLY A 347 -13.80 -9.08 14.60
N ALA A 348 -14.45 -8.41 13.67
CA ALA A 348 -13.85 -8.03 12.38
C ALA A 348 -12.94 -6.81 12.57
N TRP A 349 -11.72 -7.04 13.06
CA TRP A 349 -10.75 -6.01 13.44
C TRP A 349 -10.06 -5.36 12.23
N HIS A 350 -9.53 -4.15 12.41
CA HIS A 350 -8.83 -3.39 11.38
C HIS A 350 -7.74 -4.20 10.69
N SER A 351 -7.83 -4.34 9.36
CA SER A 351 -6.95 -5.11 8.47
C SER A 351 -7.20 -6.64 8.45
N CYS A 352 -8.21 -7.18 9.13
CA CYS A 352 -8.48 -8.63 9.09
C CYS A 352 -8.96 -9.10 7.71
N ASP A 353 -9.60 -8.24 6.96
CA ASP A 353 -10.08 -8.47 5.60
C ASP A 353 -8.95 -8.72 4.58
N LEU A 354 -7.70 -8.33 4.90
CA LEU A 354 -6.55 -8.59 4.04
C LEU A 354 -6.34 -10.09 3.78
N TRP A 355 -6.49 -10.93 4.79
CA TRP A 355 -6.43 -12.39 4.62
C TRP A 355 -7.43 -12.91 3.58
N TYR A 356 -8.61 -12.31 3.56
CA TYR A 356 -9.71 -12.70 2.67
C TYR A 356 -9.58 -12.08 1.27
N VAL A 357 -9.11 -10.83 1.19
CA VAL A 357 -8.84 -10.17 -0.10
C VAL A 357 -7.77 -10.93 -0.89
N PHE A 358 -6.67 -11.29 -0.22
CA PHE A 358 -5.56 -12.01 -0.85
C PHE A 358 -5.78 -13.51 -0.96
N GLY A 359 -6.84 -14.07 -0.35
CA GLY A 359 -7.11 -15.49 -0.35
C GLY A 359 -6.05 -16.33 0.36
N SER A 360 -5.27 -15.73 1.23
CA SER A 360 -4.06 -16.30 1.85
C SER A 360 -4.32 -16.95 3.22
N LEU A 361 -5.54 -17.41 3.47
CA LEU A 361 -5.97 -17.97 4.76
C LEU A 361 -5.08 -19.11 5.25
N ASP A 362 -4.55 -19.93 4.34
CA ASP A 362 -3.71 -21.08 4.68
C ASP A 362 -2.31 -20.69 5.21
N ARG A 363 -1.92 -19.41 5.08
CA ARG A 363 -0.69 -18.86 5.63
C ARG A 363 -0.85 -18.32 7.05
N CYS A 364 -2.08 -18.22 7.52
CA CYS A 364 -2.40 -17.70 8.84
C CYS A 364 -2.40 -18.83 9.89
N TRP A 365 -2.05 -18.50 11.12
CA TRP A 365 -2.13 -19.41 12.26
C TRP A 365 -3.56 -19.78 12.68
N ARG A 366 -4.57 -19.03 12.19
CA ARG A 366 -5.98 -19.18 12.58
C ARG A 366 -6.58 -20.45 12.00
N PRO A 367 -7.45 -21.18 12.77
CA PRO A 367 -8.14 -22.37 12.28
C PRO A 367 -9.35 -21.97 11.42
N PHE A 368 -9.10 -21.40 10.26
CA PHE A 368 -10.15 -20.95 9.36
C PHE A 368 -11.09 -22.09 8.93
N THR A 369 -12.38 -21.79 8.92
CA THR A 369 -13.48 -22.70 8.60
C THR A 369 -13.84 -22.67 7.11
N SER A 370 -14.83 -23.48 6.72
CA SER A 370 -15.46 -23.41 5.39
C SER A 370 -16.09 -22.05 5.12
N ASP A 371 -16.70 -21.44 6.14
CA ASP A 371 -17.35 -20.14 6.02
C ASP A 371 -16.32 -19.03 5.78
N ASP A 372 -15.18 -19.07 6.50
CA ASP A 372 -14.05 -18.17 6.22
C ASP A 372 -13.57 -18.29 4.78
N ARG A 373 -13.46 -19.51 4.25
CA ARG A 373 -13.03 -19.77 2.87
C ARG A 373 -14.03 -19.26 1.84
N GLU A 374 -15.32 -19.40 2.10
CA GLU A 374 -16.36 -18.89 1.20
C GLU A 374 -16.39 -17.35 1.20
N VAL A 375 -16.27 -16.71 2.37
CA VAL A 375 -16.16 -15.25 2.46
C VAL A 375 -14.91 -14.76 1.72
N SER A 376 -13.77 -15.46 1.87
CA SER A 376 -12.52 -15.16 1.15
C SER A 376 -12.72 -15.31 -0.36
N ARG A 377 -13.32 -16.42 -0.83
CA ARG A 377 -13.62 -16.65 -2.25
C ARG A 377 -14.42 -15.48 -2.84
N ARG A 378 -15.46 -15.05 -2.14
CA ARG A 378 -16.34 -13.95 -2.58
C ARG A 378 -15.63 -12.61 -2.60
N LEU A 379 -14.83 -12.30 -1.57
CA LEU A 379 -14.15 -11.00 -1.50
C LEU A 379 -13.02 -10.91 -2.51
N SER A 380 -12.18 -11.95 -2.64
CA SER A 380 -11.12 -12.00 -3.64
C SER A 380 -11.68 -11.98 -5.07
N GLU A 381 -12.79 -12.69 -5.34
CA GLU A 381 -13.47 -12.64 -6.64
C GLU A 381 -13.95 -11.22 -6.98
N ALA A 382 -14.57 -10.53 -6.02
CA ALA A 382 -15.06 -9.18 -6.25
C ALA A 382 -13.92 -8.19 -6.53
N VAL A 383 -12.80 -8.28 -5.80
CA VAL A 383 -11.63 -7.44 -6.03
C VAL A 383 -10.98 -7.76 -7.38
N CYS A 384 -10.82 -9.03 -7.73
CA CYS A 384 -10.23 -9.43 -9.02
C CYS A 384 -11.12 -9.06 -10.21
N THR A 385 -12.45 -9.25 -10.13
CA THR A 385 -13.38 -8.83 -11.20
C THR A 385 -13.41 -7.31 -11.34
N PHE A 386 -13.33 -6.58 -10.23
CA PHE A 386 -13.16 -5.13 -10.28
C PHE A 386 -11.84 -4.74 -10.96
N ALA A 387 -10.73 -5.41 -10.64
CA ALA A 387 -9.44 -5.17 -11.28
C ALA A 387 -9.47 -5.52 -12.80
N THR A 388 -10.29 -6.47 -13.22
CA THR A 388 -10.43 -6.89 -14.63
C THR A 388 -11.33 -5.95 -15.41
N ASP A 389 -12.58 -5.80 -14.96
CA ASP A 389 -13.69 -5.19 -15.72
C ASP A 389 -14.09 -3.80 -15.20
N GLY A 390 -13.63 -3.41 -14.00
CA GLY A 390 -14.09 -2.20 -13.31
C GLY A 390 -15.44 -2.38 -12.59
N ILE A 391 -15.98 -3.59 -12.52
CA ILE A 391 -17.24 -3.91 -11.84
C ILE A 391 -17.01 -5.10 -10.91
N PRO A 392 -17.13 -4.92 -9.57
CA PRO A 392 -17.00 -6.05 -8.65
C PRO A 392 -18.19 -7.01 -8.82
N LYS A 393 -17.90 -8.31 -8.88
CA LYS A 393 -18.90 -9.37 -9.10
C LYS A 393 -18.67 -10.53 -8.13
N ASN A 394 -19.76 -11.22 -7.78
CA ASN A 394 -19.73 -12.55 -7.16
C ASN A 394 -20.65 -13.49 -7.92
N ASP A 395 -20.16 -14.68 -8.25
CA ASP A 395 -20.89 -15.70 -9.01
C ASP A 395 -21.57 -15.11 -10.27
N GLY A 396 -20.84 -14.25 -10.99
CA GLY A 396 -21.29 -13.54 -12.20
C GLY A 396 -22.25 -12.36 -11.94
N LYS A 397 -22.68 -12.11 -10.71
CA LYS A 397 -23.59 -11.01 -10.37
C LYS A 397 -22.83 -9.77 -9.94
N ALA A 398 -23.08 -8.64 -10.61
CA ALA A 398 -22.50 -7.35 -10.26
C ALA A 398 -22.97 -6.86 -8.88
N TRP A 399 -22.06 -6.25 -8.15
CA TRP A 399 -22.39 -5.55 -6.90
C TRP A 399 -23.20 -4.28 -7.17
N LYS A 400 -24.00 -3.89 -6.20
CA LYS A 400 -24.68 -2.60 -6.21
C LYS A 400 -23.66 -1.47 -6.00
N LYS A 401 -23.87 -0.35 -6.69
CA LYS A 401 -23.06 0.86 -6.47
C LYS A 401 -23.30 1.43 -5.07
N LEU A 402 -22.33 2.14 -4.53
CA LEU A 402 -22.38 2.66 -3.15
C LEU A 402 -23.56 3.59 -2.89
N ASN A 403 -24.00 4.37 -3.90
CA ASN A 403 -25.17 5.23 -3.78
C ASN A 403 -26.50 4.45 -3.68
N ASP A 404 -26.54 3.20 -4.14
CA ASP A 404 -27.72 2.34 -4.11
C ASP A 404 -27.77 1.45 -2.86
N ALA A 405 -26.64 0.84 -2.49
CA ALA A 405 -26.50 0.01 -1.29
C ALA A 405 -25.06 -0.32 -0.94
N GLU A 406 -24.82 -0.68 0.32
CA GLU A 406 -23.57 -1.33 0.77
C GLU A 406 -23.66 -2.85 0.52
N ASN A 407 -22.55 -3.45 0.06
CA ASN A 407 -22.42 -4.90 -0.09
C ASN A 407 -21.82 -5.48 1.20
N VAL A 408 -22.58 -6.30 1.92
CA VAL A 408 -22.17 -6.81 3.25
C VAL A 408 -21.68 -8.24 3.13
N LEU A 409 -20.53 -8.52 3.74
CA LEU A 409 -19.89 -9.84 3.83
C LEU A 409 -19.93 -10.31 5.28
N TYR A 410 -20.64 -11.41 5.52
CA TYR A 410 -20.80 -12.04 6.82
C TYR A 410 -20.06 -13.37 6.89
#